data_697e8d3a55612861188bca5f572c042d
#
_entry.id   697e8d3a55612861188bca5f572c042d
#
_cell.length_a   1.000
_cell.length_b   1.000
_cell.length_c   1.000
_cell.angle_alpha   90.00
_cell.angle_beta   90.00
_cell.angle_gamma   90.00
#
_symmetry.space_group_name_H-M   'P 1'
#
loop_
_entity.id
_entity.type
_entity.pdbx_description
1 polymer ?
#
loop_
_entity_poly.entity_id
_entity_poly.type
_entity_poly.pdbx_seq_one_letter_code
_entity_poly.pdbx_strand_id
1 'polypeptide(L)'
;MDKKITRTPLQRYLKLGLITVASLVLVAWIYVLIQAGASGRSQNIEKNRITISPVIRGAFIDALSLRGQVIPKTTVYLDTIAGGQVEERLVEQGEMVKKGQPLVRLSNTNLQLDVMGREAQVTEQLNFLRNTQMNMETNRLNLRRDLLEIDLQISHLERRYKQSKSLVTKGVLAKDRLEEITSDLTYYKARKALTLERQEQESSIRKVQVEQLEDSAQMLKKNLLFARQNLENLLFKAPVSGYLSELN
;
A
#
# COMPACT_ATOMS: atom_id res chain seq x y z
N MET A 1 -99.76 39.79 -97.70
CA MET A 1 -98.94 40.89 -98.25
C MET A 1 -97.56 40.92 -97.64
N ASP A 2 -96.62 40.36 -98.35
CA ASP A 2 -95.19 40.22 -97.86
C ASP A 2 -94.40 41.44 -98.33
N LYS A 3 -93.82 42.15 -97.44
CA LYS A 3 -92.93 43.24 -97.69
C LYS A 3 -91.44 42.82 -97.40
N LYS A 4 -90.73 42.51 -98.47
CA LYS A 4 -89.29 42.22 -98.42
C LYS A 4 -88.55 43.52 -98.12
N ILE A 5 -87.82 43.50 -97.00
CA ILE A 5 -86.93 44.59 -96.73
C ILE A 5 -85.55 44.25 -97.34
N THR A 6 -85.17 45.01 -98.35
CA THR A 6 -83.83 44.93 -98.98
C THR A 6 -82.85 45.64 -98.09
N ARG A 7 -81.92 44.88 -97.51
CA ARG A 7 -80.73 45.41 -96.69
C ARG A 7 -79.67 45.91 -97.69
N THR A 8 -79.33 47.17 -97.57
CA THR A 8 -78.26 47.81 -98.35
C THR A 8 -76.92 47.26 -98.15
N PRO A 9 -75.97 47.08 -99.03
CA PRO A 9 -74.71 46.47 -98.98
C PRO A 9 -73.73 47.16 -97.94
N LEU A 10 -74.01 48.41 -97.66
CA LEU A 10 -73.21 49.22 -96.74
C LEU A 10 -73.20 48.65 -95.29
N GLN A 11 -74.32 48.06 -94.81
CA GLN A 11 -74.39 47.48 -93.45
C GLN A 11 -73.64 46.17 -93.30
N ARG A 12 -73.33 45.46 -94.38
CA ARG A 12 -72.47 44.21 -94.29
C ARG A 12 -70.99 44.51 -94.10
N TYR A 13 -70.52 45.56 -94.79
CA TYR A 13 -69.12 45.97 -94.65
C TYR A 13 -68.84 46.62 -93.29
N LEU A 14 -69.85 47.34 -92.74
CA LEU A 14 -69.70 47.92 -91.38
C LEU A 14 -69.63 46.85 -90.30
N LYS A 15 -70.39 45.75 -90.42
CA LYS A 15 -70.31 44.63 -89.45
C LYS A 15 -69.01 43.79 -89.61
N LEU A 16 -68.54 43.60 -90.86
CA LEU A 16 -67.26 42.96 -91.10
C LEU A 16 -66.10 43.81 -90.56
N GLY A 17 -66.15 45.15 -90.77
CA GLY A 17 -65.13 46.04 -90.19
C GLY A 17 -65.12 46.03 -88.65
N LEU A 18 -66.33 45.93 -88.03
CA LEU A 18 -66.44 45.90 -86.58
C LEU A 18 -65.89 44.56 -86.00
N ILE A 19 -66.09 43.42 -86.70
CA ILE A 19 -65.58 42.11 -86.34
C ILE A 19 -64.07 42.08 -86.50
N THR A 20 -63.50 42.68 -87.55
CA THR A 20 -62.02 42.72 -87.73
C THR A 20 -61.34 43.60 -86.70
N VAL A 21 -61.93 44.73 -86.29
CA VAL A 21 -61.41 45.57 -85.22
C VAL A 21 -61.48 44.84 -83.86
N ALA A 22 -62.65 44.19 -83.62
CA ALA A 22 -62.75 43.38 -82.35
C ALA A 22 -61.76 42.23 -82.32
N SER A 23 -61.51 41.57 -83.43
CA SER A 23 -60.46 40.50 -83.49
C SER A 23 -59.07 41.06 -83.28
N LEU A 24 -58.76 42.24 -83.86
CA LEU A 24 -57.44 42.86 -83.65
C LEU A 24 -57.24 43.29 -82.15
N VAL A 25 -58.31 43.83 -81.54
CA VAL A 25 -58.26 44.19 -80.12
C VAL A 25 -58.06 42.95 -79.22
N LEU A 26 -58.74 41.85 -79.59
CA LEU A 26 -58.65 40.60 -78.85
C LEU A 26 -57.22 39.98 -78.95
N VAL A 27 -56.64 40.03 -80.18
CA VAL A 27 -55.26 39.57 -80.40
C VAL A 27 -54.25 40.45 -79.64
N ALA A 28 -54.44 41.76 -79.66
CA ALA A 28 -53.60 42.70 -78.91
C ALA A 28 -53.74 42.48 -77.43
N TRP A 29 -54.93 42.17 -76.92
CA TRP A 29 -55.18 41.89 -75.54
C TRP A 29 -54.51 40.56 -75.07
N ILE A 30 -54.60 39.52 -75.90
CA ILE A 30 -53.91 38.24 -75.68
C ILE A 30 -52.40 38.46 -75.71
N TYR A 31 -51.88 39.28 -76.63
CA TYR A 31 -50.43 39.58 -76.67
C TYR A 31 -49.96 40.32 -75.43
N VAL A 32 -50.75 41.25 -74.87
CA VAL A 32 -50.45 41.93 -73.61
C VAL A 32 -50.47 40.93 -72.42
N LEU A 33 -51.42 39.99 -72.38
CA LEU A 33 -51.52 38.97 -71.38
C LEU A 33 -50.33 38.01 -71.43
N ILE A 34 -49.85 37.63 -72.61
CA ILE A 34 -48.66 36.78 -72.79
C ILE A 34 -47.42 37.55 -72.36
N GLN A 35 -47.28 38.81 -72.67
CA GLN A 35 -46.15 39.64 -72.20
C GLN A 35 -46.21 39.85 -70.68
N ALA A 36 -47.39 40.04 -70.12
CA ALA A 36 -47.53 40.18 -68.65
C ALA A 36 -47.28 38.86 -67.91
N GLY A 37 -47.63 37.71 -68.57
CA GLY A 37 -47.31 36.39 -67.97
C GLY A 37 -45.88 35.96 -68.16
N ALA A 38 -45.18 36.52 -69.18
CA ALA A 38 -43.76 36.20 -69.45
C ALA A 38 -42.76 37.02 -68.63
N SER A 39 -43.23 38.04 -67.86
CA SER A 39 -42.40 38.71 -66.87
C SER A 39 -42.27 37.78 -65.68
N GLY A 40 -41.31 36.86 -65.78
CA GLY A 40 -40.92 35.98 -64.70
C GLY A 40 -40.72 36.81 -63.44
N ARG A 41 -41.24 36.31 -62.30
CA ARG A 41 -40.98 36.88 -60.96
C ARG A 41 -39.49 36.94 -60.72
N SER A 42 -38.85 38.04 -61.09
CA SER A 42 -37.47 38.30 -60.64
C SER A 42 -37.53 38.73 -59.20
N GLN A 43 -37.09 37.88 -58.31
CA GLN A 43 -36.95 38.20 -56.91
C GLN A 43 -35.61 38.95 -56.75
N ASN A 44 -35.69 40.23 -56.53
CA ASN A 44 -34.50 41.05 -56.28
C ASN A 44 -34.01 40.79 -54.82
N ILE A 45 -32.99 39.94 -54.68
CA ILE A 45 -32.39 39.65 -53.42
C ILE A 45 -31.23 40.62 -53.25
N GLU A 46 -31.26 41.40 -52.19
CA GLU A 46 -30.17 42.31 -51.81
C GLU A 46 -28.89 41.51 -51.62
N LYS A 47 -27.85 41.87 -52.32
CA LYS A 47 -26.52 41.20 -52.26
C LYS A 47 -25.95 41.11 -50.88
N ASN A 48 -26.34 42.00 -49.99
CA ASN A 48 -25.90 42.03 -48.60
C ASN A 48 -26.56 40.98 -47.68
N ARG A 49 -27.59 40.30 -48.17
CA ARG A 49 -28.39 39.30 -47.44
C ARG A 49 -28.01 37.84 -47.81
N ILE A 50 -27.14 37.66 -48.78
CA ILE A 50 -26.70 36.34 -49.24
C ILE A 50 -25.19 36.24 -49.16
N THR A 51 -24.75 35.14 -48.61
CA THR A 51 -23.33 34.78 -48.61
C THR A 51 -23.05 33.96 -49.87
N ILE A 52 -22.25 34.49 -50.76
CA ILE A 52 -21.81 33.78 -51.98
C ILE A 52 -20.45 33.15 -51.65
N SER A 53 -20.38 31.83 -51.62
CA SER A 53 -19.14 31.10 -51.45
C SER A 53 -18.85 30.28 -52.70
N PRO A 54 -17.59 30.25 -53.15
CA PRO A 54 -17.21 29.37 -54.25
C PRO A 54 -17.32 27.90 -53.84
N VAL A 55 -17.79 27.07 -54.73
CA VAL A 55 -17.76 25.61 -54.51
C VAL A 55 -16.35 25.13 -54.75
N ILE A 56 -15.73 24.67 -53.67
CA ILE A 56 -14.39 24.07 -53.72
C ILE A 56 -14.48 22.56 -53.47
N ARG A 57 -13.68 21.79 -54.17
CA ARG A 57 -13.55 20.36 -53.95
C ARG A 57 -12.63 20.13 -52.75
N GLY A 58 -13.14 19.61 -51.66
CA GLY A 58 -12.39 19.30 -50.44
C GLY A 58 -12.88 18.03 -49.80
N ALA A 59 -12.13 17.56 -48.79
CA ALA A 59 -12.57 16.43 -47.98
C ALA A 59 -13.81 16.84 -47.15
N PHE A 60 -14.85 16.05 -47.25
CA PHE A 60 -16.04 16.22 -46.39
C PHE A 60 -15.73 15.61 -45.04
N ILE A 61 -15.71 16.40 -43.97
CA ILE A 61 -15.52 15.94 -42.61
C ILE A 61 -16.89 15.97 -41.92
N ASP A 62 -17.43 14.79 -41.70
CA ASP A 62 -18.63 14.63 -40.87
C ASP A 62 -18.14 14.37 -39.42
N ALA A 63 -18.24 15.38 -38.58
CA ALA A 63 -17.80 15.33 -37.20
C ALA A 63 -19.00 15.31 -36.26
N LEU A 64 -19.14 14.20 -35.53
CA LEU A 64 -20.09 14.09 -34.42
C LEU A 64 -19.44 14.55 -33.14
N SER A 65 -19.89 15.65 -32.56
CA SER A 65 -19.41 16.10 -31.24
C SER A 65 -20.07 15.29 -30.13
N LEU A 66 -19.25 14.47 -29.44
CA LEU A 66 -19.67 13.68 -28.29
C LEU A 66 -19.11 14.31 -27.01
N ARG A 67 -19.93 14.33 -25.99
CA ARG A 67 -19.47 14.65 -24.62
C ARG A 67 -19.04 13.34 -23.93
N GLY A 68 -17.82 13.29 -23.47
CA GLY A 68 -17.30 12.17 -22.69
C GLY A 68 -16.80 12.66 -21.31
N GLN A 69 -16.94 11.82 -20.28
CA GLN A 69 -16.36 12.03 -18.97
C GLN A 69 -15.18 11.09 -18.81
N VAL A 70 -14.02 11.62 -18.46
CA VAL A 70 -12.85 10.80 -18.12
C VAL A 70 -12.99 10.34 -16.69
N ILE A 71 -13.04 9.03 -16.49
CA ILE A 71 -13.06 8.41 -15.17
C ILE A 71 -11.74 7.64 -14.94
N PRO A 72 -11.21 7.58 -13.73
CA PRO A 72 -10.02 6.81 -13.46
C PRO A 72 -10.29 5.31 -13.68
N LYS A 73 -9.32 4.60 -14.27
CA LYS A 73 -9.40 3.15 -14.49
C LYS A 73 -9.41 2.39 -13.16
N THR A 74 -8.68 2.89 -12.18
CA THR A 74 -8.55 2.29 -10.85
C THR A 74 -8.45 3.39 -9.81
N THR A 75 -9.27 3.31 -8.77
CA THR A 75 -9.20 4.18 -7.59
C THR A 75 -8.78 3.34 -6.41
N VAL A 76 -7.77 3.77 -5.68
CA VAL A 76 -7.29 3.11 -4.46
C VAL A 76 -7.58 4.03 -3.27
N TYR A 77 -8.35 3.52 -2.32
CA TYR A 77 -8.63 4.22 -1.06
C TYR A 77 -7.57 3.82 -0.03
N LEU A 78 -7.07 4.80 0.70
CA LEU A 78 -6.05 4.63 1.73
C LEU A 78 -6.64 5.03 3.07
N ASP A 79 -6.82 4.02 3.94
CA ASP A 79 -7.31 4.23 5.29
C ASP A 79 -6.19 4.02 6.30
N THR A 80 -6.24 4.77 7.41
CA THR A 80 -5.29 4.60 8.50
C THR A 80 -5.78 3.54 9.48
N ILE A 81 -4.98 2.52 9.76
CA ILE A 81 -5.33 1.46 10.72
C ILE A 81 -5.21 1.98 12.15
N ALA A 82 -4.17 2.77 12.45
CA ALA A 82 -3.87 3.22 13.81
C ALA A 82 -4.49 4.59 14.15
N GLY A 83 -5.01 5.33 13.17
CA GLY A 83 -5.46 6.71 13.35
C GLY A 83 -4.33 7.67 13.76
N GLY A 84 -4.61 8.96 13.73
CA GLY A 84 -3.64 9.98 14.15
C GLY A 84 -4.08 11.38 13.74
N GLN A 85 -3.37 12.39 14.20
CA GLN A 85 -3.53 13.77 13.77
C GLN A 85 -2.61 14.03 12.59
N VAL A 86 -3.09 14.75 11.58
CA VAL A 86 -2.25 15.19 10.46
C VAL A 86 -1.22 16.18 10.99
N GLU A 87 0.05 15.80 10.95
CA GLU A 87 1.16 16.64 11.33
C GLU A 87 1.63 17.49 10.14
N GLU A 88 1.78 16.84 8.98
CA GLU A 88 2.29 17.48 7.77
C GLU A 88 1.69 16.85 6.52
N ARG A 89 1.24 17.71 5.60
CA ARG A 89 0.84 17.30 4.26
C ARG A 89 2.02 17.53 3.31
N LEU A 90 2.50 16.47 2.67
CA LEU A 90 3.70 16.49 1.82
C LEU A 90 3.38 16.63 0.33
N VAL A 91 2.10 16.45 -0.06
CA VAL A 91 1.62 16.48 -1.44
C VAL A 91 0.26 17.16 -1.49
N GLU A 92 -0.03 17.91 -2.55
CA GLU A 92 -1.32 18.56 -2.76
C GLU A 92 -2.28 17.71 -3.59
N GLN A 93 -3.58 18.01 -3.49
CA GLN A 93 -4.61 17.38 -4.33
C GLN A 93 -4.39 17.72 -5.80
N GLY A 94 -4.56 16.74 -6.68
CA GLY A 94 -4.33 16.88 -8.12
C GLY A 94 -2.87 16.65 -8.54
N GLU A 95 -1.94 16.46 -7.62
CA GLU A 95 -0.54 16.20 -7.93
C GLU A 95 -0.31 14.75 -8.36
N MET A 96 0.65 14.55 -9.27
CA MET A 96 1.07 13.22 -9.71
C MET A 96 2.10 12.65 -8.74
N VAL A 97 1.78 11.51 -8.14
CA VAL A 97 2.62 10.84 -7.16
C VAL A 97 3.19 9.53 -7.72
N LYS A 98 4.40 9.18 -7.27
CA LYS A 98 5.06 7.91 -7.60
C LYS A 98 4.80 6.88 -6.51
N LYS A 99 4.79 5.59 -6.87
CA LYS A 99 4.73 4.50 -5.89
C LYS A 99 5.83 4.65 -4.84
N GLY A 100 5.44 4.59 -3.55
CA GLY A 100 6.33 4.76 -2.40
C GLY A 100 6.59 6.21 -1.98
N GLN A 101 6.10 7.19 -2.72
CA GLN A 101 6.23 8.61 -2.35
C GLN A 101 5.41 8.91 -1.11
N PRO A 102 5.97 9.60 -0.09
CA PRO A 102 5.23 10.00 1.09
C PRO A 102 4.19 11.07 0.74
N LEU A 103 2.97 10.89 1.27
CA LEU A 103 1.81 11.77 1.01
C LEU A 103 1.48 12.64 2.21
N VAL A 104 1.38 12.00 3.37
CA VAL A 104 0.97 12.64 4.63
C VAL A 104 1.76 12.01 5.77
N ARG A 105 2.17 12.84 6.70
CA ARG A 105 2.71 12.43 7.99
C ARG A 105 1.63 12.60 9.05
N LEU A 106 1.34 11.53 9.77
CA LEU A 106 0.47 11.54 10.92
C LEU A 106 1.27 11.52 12.21
N SER A 107 0.73 12.09 13.26
CA SER A 107 1.25 12.00 14.62
C SER A 107 0.27 11.21 15.49
N ASN A 108 0.79 10.29 16.30
CA ASN A 108 0.02 9.54 17.29
C ASN A 108 0.88 9.30 18.54
N THR A 109 0.70 10.17 19.53
CA THR A 109 1.45 10.14 20.80
C THR A 109 1.22 8.82 21.56
N ASN A 110 0.01 8.27 21.54
CA ASN A 110 -0.29 7.01 22.23
C ASN A 110 0.51 5.84 21.63
N LEU A 111 0.60 5.80 20.30
CA LEU A 111 1.39 4.78 19.62
C LEU A 111 2.89 4.94 19.89
N GLN A 112 3.39 6.18 19.96
CA GLN A 112 4.78 6.46 20.35
C GLN A 112 5.07 5.96 21.77
N LEU A 113 4.18 6.25 22.73
CA LEU A 113 4.30 5.79 24.11
C LEU A 113 4.23 4.25 24.22
N ASP A 114 3.36 3.59 23.43
CA ASP A 114 3.28 2.12 23.37
C ASP A 114 4.63 1.52 22.88
N VAL A 115 5.21 2.07 21.82
CA VAL A 115 6.52 1.63 21.31
C VAL A 115 7.60 1.81 22.39
N MET A 116 7.67 2.97 23.05
CA MET A 116 8.64 3.23 24.13
C MET A 116 8.46 2.26 25.31
N GLY A 117 7.19 1.99 25.69
CA GLY A 117 6.89 1.00 26.73
C GLY A 117 7.36 -0.40 26.39
N ARG A 118 7.14 -0.84 25.14
CA ARG A 118 7.64 -2.15 24.65
C ARG A 118 9.16 -2.21 24.55
N GLU A 119 9.82 -1.12 24.19
CA GLU A 119 11.28 -1.02 24.20
C GLU A 119 11.85 -1.18 25.61
N ALA A 120 11.22 -0.54 26.60
CA ALA A 120 11.59 -0.69 28.00
C ALA A 120 11.44 -2.14 28.46
N GLN A 121 10.32 -2.82 28.13
CA GLN A 121 10.08 -4.24 28.45
C GLN A 121 11.14 -5.16 27.82
N VAL A 122 11.47 -4.96 26.54
CA VAL A 122 12.55 -5.73 25.87
C VAL A 122 13.88 -5.53 26.58
N THR A 123 14.20 -4.29 26.94
CA THR A 123 15.45 -3.94 27.63
C THR A 123 15.53 -4.59 29.01
N GLU A 124 14.46 -4.55 29.77
CA GLU A 124 14.34 -5.20 31.08
C GLU A 124 14.55 -6.72 30.96
N GLN A 125 13.85 -7.37 30.02
CA GLN A 125 13.97 -8.81 29.79
C GLN A 125 15.41 -9.21 29.38
N LEU A 126 16.06 -8.44 28.53
CA LEU A 126 17.44 -8.66 28.12
C LEU A 126 18.42 -8.47 29.28
N ASN A 127 18.19 -7.51 30.17
CA ASN A 127 18.99 -7.31 31.36
C ASN A 127 18.82 -8.49 32.34
N PHE A 128 17.57 -8.97 32.51
CA PHE A 128 17.29 -10.15 33.33
C PHE A 128 17.98 -11.40 32.79
N LEU A 129 17.91 -11.65 31.50
CA LEU A 129 18.61 -12.73 30.81
C LEU A 129 20.14 -12.64 31.04
N ARG A 130 20.72 -11.45 30.83
CA ARG A 130 22.16 -11.22 31.04
C ARG A 130 22.57 -11.48 32.47
N ASN A 131 21.82 -11.00 33.45
CA ASN A 131 22.10 -11.24 34.87
C ASN A 131 22.02 -12.73 35.21
N THR A 132 21.04 -13.44 34.67
CA THR A 132 20.91 -14.89 34.85
C THR A 132 22.10 -15.63 34.25
N GLN A 133 22.55 -15.28 33.04
CA GLN A 133 23.74 -15.86 32.40
C GLN A 133 25.02 -15.59 33.22
N MET A 134 25.19 -14.36 33.72
CA MET A 134 26.35 -14.02 34.59
C MET A 134 26.33 -14.80 35.89
N ASN A 135 25.17 -14.94 36.53
CA ASN A 135 25.03 -15.73 37.74
C ASN A 135 25.35 -17.22 37.49
N MET A 136 24.92 -17.77 36.37
CA MET A 136 25.25 -19.13 35.94
C MET A 136 26.76 -19.32 35.81
N GLU A 137 27.43 -18.39 35.11
CA GLU A 137 28.89 -18.49 34.92
C GLU A 137 29.64 -18.40 36.25
N THR A 138 29.23 -17.48 37.12
CA THR A 138 29.81 -17.35 38.47
C THR A 138 29.67 -18.66 39.28
N ASN A 139 28.47 -19.25 39.28
CA ASN A 139 28.24 -20.52 39.97
C ASN A 139 29.03 -21.67 39.36
N ARG A 140 29.14 -21.73 38.03
CA ARG A 140 29.95 -22.70 37.30
C ARG A 140 31.43 -22.63 37.74
N LEU A 141 31.96 -21.41 37.82
CA LEU A 141 33.34 -21.18 38.27
C LEU A 141 33.54 -21.57 39.74
N ASN A 142 32.56 -21.27 40.60
CA ASN A 142 32.61 -21.67 42.01
C ASN A 142 32.62 -23.21 42.16
N LEU A 143 31.72 -23.92 41.47
CA LEU A 143 31.70 -25.38 41.48
C LEU A 143 33.00 -25.98 40.93
N ARG A 144 33.58 -25.39 39.90
CA ARG A 144 34.87 -25.83 39.36
C ARG A 144 36.00 -25.64 40.36
N ARG A 145 36.02 -24.53 41.11
CA ARG A 145 36.97 -24.30 42.19
C ARG A 145 36.82 -25.35 43.31
N ASP A 146 35.55 -25.60 43.72
CA ASP A 146 35.26 -26.59 44.77
C ASP A 146 35.71 -28.01 44.34
N LEU A 147 35.49 -28.40 43.07
CA LEU A 147 35.97 -29.66 42.52
C LEU A 147 37.49 -29.75 42.52
N LEU A 148 38.22 -28.69 42.17
CA LEU A 148 39.70 -28.66 42.21
C LEU A 148 40.20 -28.81 43.61
N GLU A 149 39.59 -28.23 44.64
CA GLU A 149 39.92 -28.38 46.01
C GLU A 149 39.71 -29.83 46.49
N ILE A 150 38.55 -30.43 46.15
CA ILE A 150 38.24 -31.83 46.46
C ILE A 150 39.27 -32.77 45.78
N ASP A 151 39.63 -32.55 44.54
CA ASP A 151 40.61 -33.33 43.80
C ASP A 151 42.00 -33.25 44.41
N LEU A 152 42.38 -32.06 44.89
CA LEU A 152 43.64 -31.87 45.64
C LEU A 152 43.63 -32.69 46.91
N GLN A 153 42.57 -32.68 47.72
CA GLN A 153 42.42 -33.45 48.95
C GLN A 153 42.46 -34.95 48.67
N ILE A 154 41.76 -35.43 47.66
CA ILE A 154 41.82 -36.84 47.23
C ILE A 154 43.26 -37.23 46.89
N SER A 155 43.94 -36.41 46.08
CA SER A 155 45.36 -36.70 45.72
C SER A 155 46.29 -36.75 46.91
N HIS A 156 46.09 -35.86 47.91
CA HIS A 156 46.85 -35.91 49.15
C HIS A 156 46.55 -37.17 49.95
N LEU A 157 45.29 -37.54 50.14
CA LEU A 157 44.89 -38.72 50.89
C LEU A 157 45.32 -40.02 50.19
N GLU A 158 45.27 -40.08 48.82
CA GLU A 158 45.76 -41.25 48.07
C GLU A 158 47.29 -41.46 48.25
N ARG A 159 48.08 -40.37 48.26
CA ARG A 159 49.52 -40.49 48.56
C ARG A 159 49.77 -40.97 50.02
N ARG A 160 49.05 -40.37 50.98
CA ARG A 160 49.15 -40.79 52.43
C ARG A 160 48.69 -42.23 52.58
N TYR A 161 47.64 -42.67 51.98
CA TYR A 161 47.16 -44.05 52.01
C TYR A 161 48.20 -45.01 51.48
N LYS A 162 48.82 -44.75 50.31
CA LYS A 162 49.88 -45.59 49.74
C LYS A 162 51.06 -45.72 50.67
N GLN A 163 51.53 -44.64 51.29
CA GLN A 163 52.64 -44.63 52.26
C GLN A 163 52.27 -45.38 53.52
N SER A 164 51.10 -45.09 54.11
CA SER A 164 50.67 -45.74 55.38
C SER A 164 50.45 -47.25 55.22
N LYS A 165 49.86 -47.66 54.07
CA LYS A 165 49.65 -49.07 53.76
C LYS A 165 50.98 -49.87 53.77
N SER A 166 52.01 -49.30 53.17
CA SER A 166 53.34 -49.90 53.17
C SER A 166 53.92 -50.02 54.61
N LEU A 167 53.70 -49.02 55.50
CA LEU A 167 54.17 -49.01 56.84
C LEU A 167 53.42 -49.96 57.80
N VAL A 168 52.07 -50.08 57.58
CA VAL A 168 51.25 -51.06 58.33
C VAL A 168 51.65 -52.50 57.96
N THR A 169 51.90 -52.77 56.68
CA THR A 169 52.36 -54.09 56.22
C THR A 169 53.71 -54.48 56.89
N LYS A 170 54.58 -53.50 57.22
CA LYS A 170 55.85 -53.66 57.89
C LYS A 170 55.76 -53.68 59.42
N GLY A 171 54.54 -53.54 59.98
CA GLY A 171 54.29 -53.50 61.41
C GLY A 171 54.73 -52.23 62.14
N VAL A 172 55.07 -51.15 61.40
CA VAL A 172 55.56 -49.86 61.92
C VAL A 172 54.42 -48.91 62.27
N LEU A 173 53.22 -49.03 61.66
CA LEU A 173 52.09 -48.18 61.88
C LEU A 173 50.87 -48.98 62.35
N ALA A 174 50.07 -48.43 63.26
CA ALA A 174 48.83 -49.02 63.77
C ALA A 174 47.77 -49.09 62.63
N LYS A 175 46.93 -50.16 62.60
CA LYS A 175 45.85 -50.35 61.59
C LYS A 175 44.82 -49.26 61.66
N ASP A 176 44.48 -48.76 62.86
CA ASP A 176 43.47 -47.70 63.07
C ASP A 176 43.79 -46.40 62.26
N ARG A 177 45.11 -46.11 62.16
CA ARG A 177 45.54 -44.92 61.39
C ARG A 177 45.33 -45.10 59.85
N LEU A 178 45.46 -46.32 59.36
CA LEU A 178 45.14 -46.61 57.94
C LEU A 178 43.63 -46.54 57.69
N GLU A 179 42.83 -47.00 58.65
CA GLU A 179 41.37 -46.99 58.58
C GLU A 179 40.82 -45.53 58.58
N GLU A 180 41.39 -44.67 59.44
CA GLU A 180 41.07 -43.22 59.42
C GLU A 180 41.32 -42.60 58.03
N ILE A 181 42.48 -42.82 57.40
CA ILE A 181 42.81 -42.29 56.07
C ILE A 181 41.91 -42.88 55.01
N THR A 182 41.49 -44.14 55.13
CA THR A 182 40.60 -44.81 54.19
C THR A 182 39.19 -44.20 54.26
N SER A 183 38.71 -43.92 55.47
CA SER A 183 37.47 -43.29 55.76
C SER A 183 37.42 -41.87 55.15
N ASP A 184 38.43 -41.06 55.36
CA ASP A 184 38.59 -39.74 54.80
C ASP A 184 38.62 -39.80 53.28
N LEU A 185 39.37 -40.71 52.67
CA LEU A 185 39.45 -40.89 51.23
C LEU A 185 38.10 -41.26 50.64
N THR A 186 37.35 -42.16 51.29
CA THR A 186 35.99 -42.55 50.86
C THR A 186 35.06 -41.40 50.96
N TYR A 187 35.10 -40.61 52.05
CA TYR A 187 34.28 -39.38 52.18
C TYR A 187 34.53 -38.37 51.05
N TYR A 188 35.78 -38.03 50.76
CA TYR A 188 36.10 -37.06 49.73
C TYR A 188 35.74 -37.58 48.34
N LYS A 189 35.87 -38.89 48.06
CA LYS A 189 35.40 -39.50 46.80
C LYS A 189 33.86 -39.43 46.65
N ALA A 190 33.14 -39.71 47.73
CA ALA A 190 31.67 -39.56 47.73
C ALA A 190 31.23 -38.08 47.55
N ARG A 191 31.94 -37.16 48.25
CA ARG A 191 31.72 -35.74 48.12
C ARG A 191 31.95 -35.24 46.66
N LYS A 192 33.02 -35.75 46.00
CA LYS A 192 33.27 -35.44 44.56
C LYS A 192 32.11 -35.90 43.68
N ALA A 193 31.64 -37.14 43.85
CA ALA A 193 30.54 -37.70 43.09
C ALA A 193 29.26 -36.87 43.24
N LEU A 194 28.91 -36.51 44.48
CA LEU A 194 27.73 -35.65 44.76
C LEU A 194 27.89 -34.24 44.15
N THR A 195 29.09 -33.67 44.19
CA THR A 195 29.36 -32.35 43.62
C THR A 195 29.23 -32.38 42.08
N LEU A 196 29.66 -33.44 41.40
CA LEU A 196 29.50 -33.65 39.98
C LEU A 196 28.03 -33.85 39.61
N GLU A 197 27.29 -34.66 40.33
CA GLU A 197 25.84 -34.84 40.11
C GLU A 197 25.09 -33.53 40.26
N ARG A 198 25.39 -32.76 41.31
CA ARG A 198 24.83 -31.42 41.51
C ARG A 198 25.16 -30.50 40.34
N GLN A 199 26.38 -30.50 39.83
CA GLN A 199 26.80 -29.70 38.69
C GLN A 199 25.99 -30.04 37.44
N GLU A 200 25.76 -31.33 37.18
CA GLU A 200 24.97 -31.79 36.02
C GLU A 200 23.50 -31.35 36.12
N GLN A 201 22.88 -31.59 37.30
CA GLN A 201 21.48 -31.16 37.53
C GLN A 201 21.31 -29.65 37.42
N GLU A 202 22.18 -28.86 38.09
CA GLU A 202 22.12 -27.39 37.98
C GLU A 202 22.34 -26.90 36.55
N SER A 203 23.25 -27.51 35.79
CA SER A 203 23.50 -27.18 34.39
C SER A 203 22.28 -27.42 33.53
N SER A 204 21.62 -28.58 33.72
CA SER A 204 20.39 -28.93 32.96
C SER A 204 19.26 -27.96 33.25
N ILE A 205 18.95 -27.72 34.53
CA ILE A 205 17.86 -26.81 34.94
C ILE A 205 18.09 -25.39 34.41
N ARG A 206 19.31 -24.89 34.52
CA ARG A 206 19.66 -23.53 34.12
C ARG A 206 19.66 -23.37 32.61
N LYS A 207 20.04 -24.41 31.86
CA LYS A 207 19.94 -24.38 30.40
C LYS A 207 18.49 -24.15 29.95
N VAL A 208 17.54 -24.89 30.52
CA VAL A 208 16.13 -24.73 30.23
C VAL A 208 15.63 -23.33 30.63
N GLN A 209 16.06 -22.83 31.79
CA GLN A 209 15.70 -21.49 32.26
C GLN A 209 16.21 -20.40 31.31
N VAL A 210 17.46 -20.49 30.83
CA VAL A 210 18.01 -19.52 29.86
C VAL A 210 17.24 -19.59 28.53
N GLU A 211 16.97 -20.78 28.01
CA GLU A 211 16.20 -20.98 26.79
C GLU A 211 14.81 -20.34 26.90
N GLN A 212 14.09 -20.54 28.01
CA GLN A 212 12.81 -19.90 28.25
C GLN A 212 12.90 -18.35 28.27
N LEU A 213 13.98 -17.81 28.87
CA LEU A 213 14.20 -16.37 28.90
C LEU A 213 14.56 -15.81 27.52
N GLU A 214 15.33 -16.54 26.72
CA GLU A 214 15.66 -16.19 25.34
C GLU A 214 14.41 -16.19 24.45
N ASP A 215 13.57 -17.21 24.56
CA ASP A 215 12.31 -17.30 23.84
C ASP A 215 11.37 -16.13 24.20
N SER A 216 11.27 -15.81 25.50
CA SER A 216 10.49 -14.67 25.98
C SER A 216 11.02 -13.36 25.43
N ALA A 217 12.34 -13.14 25.47
CA ALA A 217 12.96 -11.95 24.90
C ALA A 217 12.74 -11.85 23.39
N GLN A 218 12.79 -12.96 22.67
CA GLN A 218 12.53 -13.00 21.24
C GLN A 218 11.06 -12.66 20.91
N MET A 219 10.11 -13.16 21.71
CA MET A 219 8.70 -12.83 21.57
C MET A 219 8.46 -11.32 21.76
N LEU A 220 9.03 -10.74 22.84
CA LEU A 220 8.94 -9.31 23.11
C LEU A 220 9.57 -8.47 21.99
N LYS A 221 10.71 -8.90 21.42
CA LYS A 221 11.33 -8.24 20.26
C LYS A 221 10.41 -8.27 19.03
N LYS A 222 9.73 -9.38 18.76
CA LYS A 222 8.76 -9.47 17.67
C LYS A 222 7.59 -8.51 17.89
N ASN A 223 7.06 -8.45 19.11
CA ASN A 223 5.98 -7.53 19.46
C ASN A 223 6.40 -6.05 19.28
N LEU A 224 7.63 -5.72 19.68
CA LEU A 224 8.20 -4.41 19.45
C LEU A 224 8.34 -4.09 17.95
N LEU A 225 8.80 -5.06 17.16
CA LEU A 225 8.91 -4.88 15.70
C LEU A 225 7.56 -4.54 15.07
N PHE A 226 6.49 -5.25 15.43
CA PHE A 226 5.13 -4.93 14.96
C PHE A 226 4.67 -3.54 15.40
N ALA A 227 4.95 -3.16 16.65
CA ALA A 227 4.60 -1.82 17.12
C ALA A 227 5.35 -0.71 16.36
N ARG A 228 6.64 -0.92 16.07
CA ARG A 228 7.44 0.00 15.24
C ARG A 228 6.92 0.08 13.80
N GLN A 229 6.52 -1.04 13.19
CA GLN A 229 5.91 -1.04 11.86
C GLN A 229 4.61 -0.22 11.84
N ASN A 230 3.79 -0.34 12.89
CA ASN A 230 2.58 0.49 13.02
C ASN A 230 2.92 1.99 13.15
N LEU A 231 4.00 2.32 13.83
CA LEU A 231 4.50 3.69 13.93
C LEU A 231 5.02 4.20 12.57
N GLU A 232 5.75 3.37 11.83
CA GLU A 232 6.20 3.70 10.47
C GLU A 232 5.05 3.90 9.48
N ASN A 233 3.93 3.21 9.67
CA ASN A 233 2.71 3.34 8.87
C ASN A 233 2.01 4.70 9.08
N LEU A 234 2.41 5.51 10.08
CA LEU A 234 1.96 6.89 10.20
C LEU A 234 2.51 7.80 9.08
N LEU A 235 3.55 7.38 8.39
CA LEU A 235 3.99 8.00 7.14
C LEU A 235 3.27 7.34 5.96
N PHE A 236 2.17 7.96 5.55
CA PHE A 236 1.38 7.48 4.41
C PHE A 236 2.16 7.59 3.11
N LYS A 237 2.28 6.46 2.41
CA LYS A 237 2.98 6.39 1.12
C LYS A 237 2.03 5.90 0.04
N ALA A 238 2.19 6.42 -1.19
CA ALA A 238 1.41 5.99 -2.35
C ALA A 238 1.69 4.51 -2.68
N PRO A 239 0.69 3.62 -2.72
CA PRO A 239 0.88 2.21 -3.08
C PRO A 239 1.09 2.01 -4.58
N VAL A 240 0.59 2.95 -5.39
CA VAL A 240 0.67 2.97 -6.85
C VAL A 240 1.02 4.37 -7.33
N SER A 241 1.55 4.48 -8.55
CA SER A 241 1.74 5.79 -9.18
C SER A 241 0.42 6.26 -9.80
N GLY A 242 0.07 7.54 -9.64
CA GLY A 242 -1.18 8.12 -10.13
C GLY A 242 -1.40 9.54 -9.65
N TYR A 243 -2.59 10.07 -9.90
CA TYR A 243 -2.99 11.39 -9.40
C TYR A 243 -3.70 11.25 -8.05
N LEU A 244 -3.36 12.10 -7.11
CA LEU A 244 -4.04 12.20 -5.82
C LEU A 244 -5.36 12.96 -6.02
N SER A 245 -6.51 12.26 -5.91
CA SER A 245 -7.82 12.88 -6.18
C SER A 245 -8.33 13.67 -4.99
N GLU A 246 -8.29 13.09 -3.80
CA GLU A 246 -8.83 13.70 -2.59
C GLU A 246 -8.03 13.26 -1.36
N LEU A 247 -7.90 14.17 -0.41
CA LEU A 247 -7.20 13.95 0.85
C LEU A 247 -8.07 14.55 1.97
N ASN A 248 -8.91 13.69 2.56
CA ASN A 248 -9.84 14.05 3.64
C ASN A 248 -9.29 13.66 5.00
#